data_97f67d9adf407a02dec346dd7d45f2b6
#
_entry.id   97f67d9adf407a02dec346dd7d45f2b6
#
_cell.length_a   1.000
_cell.length_b   1.000
_cell.length_c   1.000
_cell.angle_alpha   90.00
_cell.angle_beta   90.00
_cell.angle_gamma   90.00
#
_symmetry.space_group_name_H-M   'P 1'
#
loop_
_entity.id
_entity.type
_entity.pdbx_description
1 polymer ?
#
loop_
_entity_poly.entity_id
_entity_poly.type
_entity_poly.pdbx_seq_one_letter_code
_entity_poly.pdbx_strand_id
1 'polypeptide(L)'
;RGLYCGAIGILVPQGPSIFNVAIRTLQMEGTKAIYGVGGGITWDSNWEAEYEETKQKAAVLYRQNPRFDLISTGRVHQGKLLFLEEHMKRLQESSRYFDYPFNVEKAHYQVEILCQSLDFDKDYRLKMSLAKDGELKFEHTQLTNLSNDFCQARLVEQRHPLDSPYTFFKTSYRPHLSIEPHEQIYYNHEGQLLETSIG
;
A
#
# COMPACT_ATOMS: atom_id res chain seq x y z
N ARG A 1 -28.57 2.25 -23.81
CA ARG A 1 -27.89 1.97 -22.51
C ARG A 1 -26.76 0.97 -22.65
N GLY A 2 -26.73 0.16 -23.72
CA GLY A 2 -25.77 -0.95 -23.82
C GLY A 2 -25.94 -1.94 -22.68
N LEU A 3 -24.84 -2.37 -22.06
CA LEU A 3 -24.87 -3.29 -20.90
C LEU A 3 -25.25 -2.60 -19.58
N TYR A 4 -25.19 -1.27 -19.50
CA TYR A 4 -25.42 -0.53 -18.26
C TYR A 4 -26.84 -0.77 -17.71
N CYS A 5 -26.92 -1.17 -16.45
CA CYS A 5 -28.13 -1.62 -15.73
C CYS A 5 -28.81 -2.87 -16.34
N GLY A 6 -28.11 -3.60 -17.21
CA GLY A 6 -28.52 -4.92 -17.66
C GLY A 6 -28.10 -6.01 -16.67
N ALA A 7 -28.40 -7.26 -16.97
CA ALA A 7 -27.98 -8.41 -16.20
C ALA A 7 -26.89 -9.18 -16.95
N ILE A 8 -25.79 -9.50 -16.23
CA ILE A 8 -24.71 -10.37 -16.72
C ILE A 8 -24.63 -11.57 -15.79
N GLY A 9 -24.56 -12.77 -16.35
CA GLY A 9 -24.51 -13.94 -15.51
C GLY A 9 -24.13 -15.22 -16.24
N ILE A 10 -24.13 -16.29 -15.48
CA ILE A 10 -23.87 -17.65 -15.92
C ILE A 10 -25.12 -18.48 -15.70
N LEU A 11 -25.61 -19.11 -16.78
CA LEU A 11 -26.64 -20.14 -16.72
C LEU A 11 -25.96 -21.50 -16.62
N VAL A 12 -26.21 -22.20 -15.54
CA VAL A 12 -25.67 -23.54 -15.32
C VAL A 12 -26.80 -24.57 -15.58
N PRO A 13 -26.66 -25.46 -16.58
CA PRO A 13 -27.63 -26.53 -16.81
C PRO A 13 -27.74 -27.41 -15.54
N GLN A 14 -28.95 -27.58 -15.03
CA GLN A 14 -29.25 -28.36 -13.82
C GLN A 14 -28.59 -27.87 -12.53
N GLY A 15 -28.11 -26.63 -12.49
CA GLY A 15 -27.49 -25.97 -11.32
C GLY A 15 -27.99 -24.56 -11.06
N PRO A 16 -27.53 -23.92 -9.99
CA PRO A 16 -27.91 -22.54 -9.70
C PRO A 16 -27.30 -21.60 -10.73
N SER A 17 -28.14 -20.73 -11.30
CA SER A 17 -27.71 -19.65 -12.19
C SER A 17 -27.39 -18.40 -11.38
N ILE A 18 -26.33 -17.70 -11.73
CA ILE A 18 -25.86 -16.50 -11.03
C ILE A 18 -25.90 -15.32 -11.98
N PHE A 19 -26.59 -14.27 -11.56
CA PHE A 19 -26.67 -13.00 -12.31
C PHE A 19 -26.28 -11.83 -11.43
N ASN A 20 -25.60 -10.86 -12.03
CA ASN A 20 -25.31 -9.58 -11.41
C ASN A 20 -25.79 -8.43 -12.29
N VAL A 21 -26.11 -7.29 -11.69
CA VAL A 21 -26.46 -6.08 -12.42
C VAL A 21 -25.18 -5.44 -12.96
N ALA A 22 -25.20 -5.07 -14.25
CA ALA A 22 -24.07 -4.42 -14.91
C ALA A 22 -23.99 -2.92 -14.52
N ILE A 23 -23.64 -2.65 -13.26
CA ILE A 23 -23.24 -1.35 -12.72
C ILE A 23 -21.76 -1.39 -12.38
N ARG A 24 -21.08 -0.24 -12.35
CA ARG A 24 -19.63 -0.17 -12.11
C ARG A 24 -18.83 -1.09 -13.06
N THR A 25 -19.34 -1.24 -14.29
CA THR A 25 -18.84 -2.19 -15.29
C THR A 25 -18.24 -1.43 -16.46
N LEU A 26 -16.99 -1.77 -16.82
CA LEU A 26 -16.31 -1.26 -17.99
C LEU A 26 -16.53 -2.23 -19.17
N GLN A 27 -17.17 -1.75 -20.23
CA GLN A 27 -17.30 -2.47 -21.49
C GLN A 27 -16.16 -2.05 -22.42
N MET A 28 -15.40 -3.00 -22.92
CA MET A 28 -14.32 -2.74 -23.89
C MET A 28 -14.62 -3.37 -25.24
N GLU A 29 -14.42 -2.60 -26.30
CA GLU A 29 -14.54 -3.06 -27.69
C GLU A 29 -13.35 -2.48 -28.47
N GLY A 30 -12.37 -3.32 -28.75
CA GLY A 30 -11.08 -2.88 -29.30
C GLY A 30 -10.39 -1.87 -28.39
N THR A 31 -10.17 -0.66 -28.88
CA THR A 31 -9.56 0.45 -28.14
C THR A 31 -10.57 1.37 -27.45
N LYS A 32 -11.87 1.11 -27.64
CA LYS A 32 -12.92 1.90 -27.00
C LYS A 32 -13.34 1.29 -25.68
N ALA A 33 -13.47 2.12 -24.67
CA ALA A 33 -13.97 1.73 -23.35
C ALA A 33 -15.21 2.57 -23.01
N ILE A 34 -16.28 1.91 -22.56
CA ILE A 34 -17.53 2.55 -22.15
C ILE A 34 -17.78 2.16 -20.69
N TYR A 35 -17.88 3.16 -19.84
CA TYR A 35 -18.22 2.99 -18.44
C TYR A 35 -19.53 3.73 -18.14
N GLY A 36 -20.61 2.97 -17.95
CA GLY A 36 -21.92 3.53 -17.65
C GLY A 36 -22.00 4.02 -16.20
N VAL A 37 -22.39 5.28 -16.02
CA VAL A 37 -22.66 5.88 -14.71
C VAL A 37 -24.03 6.55 -14.69
N GLY A 38 -24.62 6.63 -13.51
CA GLY A 38 -25.92 7.28 -13.30
C GLY A 38 -26.45 6.99 -11.89
N GLY A 39 -27.59 7.60 -11.57
CA GLY A 39 -28.33 7.42 -10.33
C GLY A 39 -29.79 7.10 -10.58
N GLY A 40 -30.52 6.73 -9.53
CA GLY A 40 -31.97 6.63 -9.51
C GLY A 40 -32.56 7.99 -9.15
N ILE A 41 -33.24 8.62 -10.06
CA ILE A 41 -33.90 9.91 -9.82
C ILE A 41 -35.25 9.66 -9.16
N THR A 42 -35.46 10.22 -7.99
CA THR A 42 -36.72 10.21 -7.24
C THR A 42 -37.36 11.61 -7.26
N TRP A 43 -38.59 11.70 -6.79
CA TRP A 43 -39.30 12.98 -6.76
C TRP A 43 -38.60 14.07 -5.95
N ASP A 44 -37.89 13.65 -4.88
CA ASP A 44 -37.18 14.55 -3.97
C ASP A 44 -35.69 14.73 -4.36
N SER A 45 -35.27 14.20 -5.51
CA SER A 45 -33.88 14.32 -5.98
C SER A 45 -33.57 15.76 -6.35
N ASN A 46 -32.38 16.22 -5.92
CA ASN A 46 -31.79 17.47 -6.37
C ASN A 46 -30.82 17.20 -7.51
N TRP A 47 -30.96 17.86 -8.64
CA TRP A 47 -30.18 17.57 -9.85
C TRP A 47 -28.68 17.83 -9.70
N GLU A 48 -28.26 18.84 -8.94
CA GLU A 48 -26.85 19.13 -8.66
C GLU A 48 -26.22 17.98 -7.86
N ALA A 49 -26.91 17.52 -6.82
CA ALA A 49 -26.44 16.41 -5.99
C ALA A 49 -26.32 15.10 -6.78
N GLU A 50 -27.31 14.78 -7.61
CA GLU A 50 -27.30 13.59 -8.48
C GLU A 50 -26.18 13.66 -9.53
N TYR A 51 -25.92 14.84 -10.08
CA TYR A 51 -24.84 15.03 -11.03
C TYR A 51 -23.46 14.88 -10.37
N GLU A 52 -23.25 15.43 -9.16
CA GLU A 52 -22.02 15.23 -8.40
C GLU A 52 -21.82 13.77 -7.99
N GLU A 53 -22.88 13.06 -7.59
CA GLU A 53 -22.82 11.63 -7.33
C GLU A 53 -22.40 10.84 -8.57
N THR A 54 -22.91 11.20 -9.74
CA THR A 54 -22.52 10.60 -11.02
C THR A 54 -21.03 10.81 -11.32
N LYS A 55 -20.48 12.01 -11.08
CA LYS A 55 -19.05 12.30 -11.19
C LYS A 55 -18.21 11.46 -10.22
N GLN A 56 -18.66 11.37 -8.96
CA GLN A 56 -17.97 10.55 -7.95
C GLN A 56 -17.94 9.06 -8.36
N LYS A 57 -19.03 8.54 -8.94
CA LYS A 57 -19.08 7.17 -9.47
C LYS A 57 -18.10 6.96 -10.63
N ALA A 58 -17.86 7.98 -11.45
CA ALA A 58 -16.88 7.94 -12.55
C ALA A 58 -15.44 8.18 -12.09
N ALA A 59 -15.21 8.76 -10.90
CA ALA A 59 -13.89 9.15 -10.41
C ALA A 59 -12.89 7.98 -10.33
N VAL A 60 -13.39 6.74 -10.19
CA VAL A 60 -12.55 5.53 -10.19
C VAL A 60 -11.72 5.39 -11.47
N LEU A 61 -12.21 5.88 -12.61
CA LEU A 61 -11.50 5.83 -13.90
C LEU A 61 -10.32 6.80 -13.98
N TYR A 62 -10.37 7.86 -13.20
CA TYR A 62 -9.37 8.94 -13.19
C TYR A 62 -8.47 8.89 -11.98
N ARG A 63 -8.73 7.97 -11.04
CA ARG A 63 -7.91 7.81 -9.84
C ARG A 63 -6.52 7.31 -10.23
N GLN A 64 -5.55 8.17 -10.09
CA GLN A 64 -4.15 7.77 -10.23
C GLN A 64 -3.76 6.97 -8.99
N ASN A 65 -3.36 5.73 -9.20
CA ASN A 65 -2.72 4.98 -8.12
C ASN A 65 -1.33 5.56 -7.88
N PRO A 66 -0.97 5.89 -6.65
CA PRO A 66 0.38 6.35 -6.34
C PRO A 66 1.39 5.28 -6.75
N ARG A 67 2.53 5.72 -7.27
CA ARG A 67 3.68 4.83 -7.47
C ARG A 67 4.44 4.77 -6.15
N PHE A 68 4.73 3.58 -5.68
CA PHE A 68 5.45 3.38 -4.43
C PHE A 68 6.20 2.05 -4.45
N ASP A 69 7.18 1.94 -3.58
CA ASP A 69 7.88 0.71 -3.30
C ASP A 69 7.40 0.13 -1.97
N LEU A 70 7.45 -1.19 -1.84
CA LEU A 70 7.26 -1.88 -0.58
C LEU A 70 8.58 -1.87 0.18
N ILE A 71 8.55 -1.44 1.44
CA ILE A 71 9.77 -1.18 2.22
C ILE A 71 9.87 -2.13 3.41
N SER A 72 11.09 -2.60 3.65
CA SER A 72 11.45 -3.25 4.88
C SER A 72 12.82 -2.74 5.35
N THR A 73 12.97 -2.44 6.63
CA THR A 73 14.20 -1.89 7.18
C THR A 73 14.59 -2.67 8.42
N GLY A 74 15.84 -3.09 8.53
CA GLY A 74 16.36 -3.83 9.65
C GLY A 74 17.82 -3.46 9.97
N ARG A 75 18.34 -4.00 11.08
CA ARG A 75 19.73 -3.84 11.50
C ARG A 75 20.54 -5.04 11.06
N VAL A 76 21.66 -4.79 10.41
CA VAL A 76 22.69 -5.80 10.17
C VAL A 76 23.68 -5.73 11.33
N HIS A 77 23.86 -6.86 11.99
CA HIS A 77 24.81 -7.03 13.10
C HIS A 77 25.63 -8.27 12.84
N GLN A 78 26.97 -8.15 12.94
CA GLN A 78 27.88 -9.26 12.69
C GLN A 78 27.58 -10.00 11.36
N GLY A 79 27.43 -9.25 10.28
CA GLY A 79 27.19 -9.81 8.94
C GLY A 79 25.83 -10.50 8.76
N LYS A 80 24.85 -10.28 9.64
CA LYS A 80 23.52 -10.87 9.55
C LYS A 80 22.42 -9.82 9.72
N LEU A 81 21.41 -9.84 8.86
CA LEU A 81 20.21 -9.06 9.06
C LEU A 81 19.39 -9.69 10.20
N LEU A 82 19.18 -8.93 11.26
CA LEU A 82 18.34 -9.37 12.39
C LEU A 82 16.89 -9.50 11.91
N PHE A 83 16.20 -10.56 12.37
CA PHE A 83 14.80 -10.85 12.03
C PHE A 83 14.55 -10.98 10.50
N LEU A 84 15.50 -11.63 9.79
CA LEU A 84 15.43 -11.79 8.34
C LEU A 84 14.11 -12.43 7.88
N GLU A 85 13.64 -13.48 8.56
CA GLU A 85 12.42 -14.19 8.20
C GLU A 85 11.19 -13.29 8.32
N GLU A 86 11.10 -12.49 9.37
CA GLU A 86 10.02 -11.53 9.59
C GLU A 86 10.02 -10.43 8.53
N HIS A 87 11.20 -9.97 8.12
CA HIS A 87 11.33 -9.01 7.03
C HIS A 87 10.87 -9.60 5.69
N MET A 88 11.25 -10.84 5.39
CA MET A 88 10.83 -11.55 4.18
C MET A 88 9.32 -11.81 4.18
N LYS A 89 8.78 -12.29 5.29
CA LYS A 89 7.34 -12.51 5.46
C LYS A 89 6.55 -11.21 5.22
N ARG A 90 6.97 -10.10 5.83
CA ARG A 90 6.31 -8.80 5.64
C ARG A 90 6.34 -8.34 4.17
N LEU A 91 7.48 -8.46 3.49
CA LEU A 91 7.57 -8.13 2.06
C LEU A 91 6.70 -9.05 1.21
N GLN A 92 6.63 -10.34 1.53
CA GLN A 92 5.78 -11.29 0.82
C GLN A 92 4.30 -11.01 1.00
N GLU A 93 3.84 -10.72 2.22
CA GLU A 93 2.45 -10.35 2.49
C GLU A 93 2.06 -9.07 1.77
N SER A 94 2.93 -8.05 1.84
CA SER A 94 2.73 -6.78 1.14
C SER A 94 2.71 -6.98 -0.39
N SER A 95 3.63 -7.78 -0.92
CA SER A 95 3.72 -8.05 -2.37
C SER A 95 2.48 -8.77 -2.90
N ARG A 96 1.91 -9.71 -2.13
CA ARG A 96 0.65 -10.39 -2.47
C ARG A 96 -0.53 -9.42 -2.48
N TYR A 97 -0.60 -8.54 -1.49
CA TYR A 97 -1.70 -7.58 -1.38
C TYR A 97 -1.71 -6.56 -2.53
N PHE A 98 -0.54 -6.03 -2.88
CA PHE A 98 -0.40 -5.00 -3.92
C PHE A 98 -0.12 -5.55 -5.32
N ASP A 99 -0.06 -6.87 -5.47
CA ASP A 99 0.27 -7.55 -6.72
C ASP A 99 1.62 -7.11 -7.31
N TYR A 100 2.68 -7.28 -6.49
CA TYR A 100 4.07 -7.09 -6.87
C TYR A 100 4.76 -8.44 -7.08
N PRO A 101 5.50 -8.65 -8.16
CA PRO A 101 6.31 -9.87 -8.30
C PRO A 101 7.36 -9.92 -7.19
N PHE A 102 7.40 -11.00 -6.41
CA PHE A 102 8.39 -11.17 -5.36
C PHE A 102 8.82 -12.63 -5.22
N ASN A 103 10.12 -12.86 -5.36
CA ASN A 103 10.73 -14.16 -5.14
C ASN A 103 11.50 -14.14 -3.83
N VAL A 104 10.97 -14.81 -2.81
CA VAL A 104 11.50 -14.84 -1.44
C VAL A 104 12.88 -15.48 -1.40
N GLU A 105 13.11 -16.59 -2.10
CA GLU A 105 14.38 -17.32 -2.10
C GLU A 105 15.50 -16.47 -2.71
N LYS A 106 15.19 -15.79 -3.84
CA LYS A 106 16.14 -14.86 -4.45
C LYS A 106 16.45 -13.70 -3.54
N ALA A 107 15.45 -13.13 -2.86
CA ALA A 107 15.62 -12.04 -1.92
C ALA A 107 16.48 -12.43 -0.72
N HIS A 108 16.24 -13.60 -0.15
CA HIS A 108 17.07 -14.19 0.91
C HIS A 108 18.55 -14.25 0.49
N TYR A 109 18.80 -14.87 -0.64
CA TYR A 109 20.16 -15.02 -1.18
C TYR A 109 20.86 -13.67 -1.38
N GLN A 110 20.13 -12.67 -1.94
CA GLN A 110 20.67 -11.34 -2.16
C GLN A 110 21.02 -10.62 -0.85
N VAL A 111 20.17 -10.75 0.19
CA VAL A 111 20.42 -10.17 1.50
C VAL A 111 21.64 -10.82 2.18
N GLU A 112 21.75 -12.14 2.10
CA GLU A 112 22.89 -12.87 2.69
C GLU A 112 24.21 -12.44 2.06
N ILE A 113 24.29 -12.40 0.71
CA ILE A 113 25.49 -11.93 0.01
C ILE A 113 25.85 -10.49 0.42
N LEU A 114 24.84 -9.60 0.45
CA LEU A 114 25.07 -8.22 0.83
C LEU A 114 25.62 -8.13 2.28
N CYS A 115 24.96 -8.81 3.20
CA CYS A 115 25.37 -8.80 4.62
C CYS A 115 26.78 -9.33 4.82
N GLN A 116 27.19 -10.38 4.08
CA GLN A 116 28.54 -10.94 4.10
C GLN A 116 29.60 -9.99 3.51
N SER A 117 29.22 -9.07 2.64
CA SER A 117 30.11 -8.06 2.07
C SER A 117 30.37 -6.86 2.97
N LEU A 118 29.59 -6.70 4.03
CA LEU A 118 29.72 -5.60 5.00
C LEU A 118 30.77 -5.93 6.07
N ASP A 119 31.33 -4.88 6.68
CA ASP A 119 32.30 -5.01 7.76
C ASP A 119 31.64 -5.67 8.98
N PHE A 120 32.16 -6.82 9.40
CA PHE A 120 31.63 -7.66 10.47
C PHE A 120 31.62 -6.97 11.84
N ASP A 121 32.57 -6.07 12.08
CA ASP A 121 32.72 -5.36 13.34
C ASP A 121 31.83 -4.13 13.45
N LYS A 122 31.02 -3.87 12.41
CA LYS A 122 30.14 -2.70 12.35
C LYS A 122 28.69 -3.09 12.18
N ASP A 123 27.85 -2.24 12.70
CA ASP A 123 26.41 -2.35 12.51
C ASP A 123 25.94 -1.45 11.37
N TYR A 124 24.94 -1.95 10.63
CA TYR A 124 24.34 -1.19 9.53
C TYR A 124 22.83 -1.19 9.63
N ARG A 125 22.26 -0.09 9.22
CA ARG A 125 20.84 -0.02 8.84
C ARG A 125 20.74 -0.48 7.40
N LEU A 126 19.98 -1.55 7.15
CA LEU A 126 19.68 -2.04 5.80
C LEU A 126 18.21 -1.75 5.48
N LYS A 127 17.98 -1.01 4.41
CA LYS A 127 16.66 -0.76 3.82
C LYS A 127 16.52 -1.57 2.55
N MET A 128 15.46 -2.31 2.46
CA MET A 128 15.01 -3.07 1.28
C MET A 128 13.82 -2.36 0.66
N SER A 129 13.85 -2.14 -0.65
CA SER A 129 12.77 -1.51 -1.41
C SER A 129 12.41 -2.38 -2.60
N LEU A 130 11.20 -2.94 -2.60
CA LEU A 130 10.68 -3.75 -3.70
C LEU A 130 9.82 -2.87 -4.60
N ALA A 131 10.26 -2.69 -5.83
CA ALA A 131 9.56 -1.92 -6.84
C ALA A 131 8.41 -2.72 -7.50
N LYS A 132 7.51 -2.04 -8.19
CA LYS A 132 6.31 -2.64 -8.83
C LYS A 132 6.64 -3.69 -9.89
N ASP A 133 7.80 -3.61 -10.51
CA ASP A 133 8.30 -4.59 -11.49
C ASP A 133 8.99 -5.82 -10.86
N GLY A 134 9.10 -5.85 -9.53
CA GLY A 134 9.74 -6.93 -8.78
C GLY A 134 11.24 -6.73 -8.56
N GLU A 135 11.80 -5.57 -8.94
CA GLU A 135 13.19 -5.24 -8.63
C GLU A 135 13.34 -4.97 -7.13
N LEU A 136 14.25 -5.67 -6.47
CA LEU A 136 14.59 -5.47 -5.05
C LEU A 136 15.89 -4.68 -4.93
N LYS A 137 15.79 -3.48 -4.37
CA LYS A 137 16.92 -2.56 -4.13
C LYS A 137 17.32 -2.55 -2.68
N PHE A 138 18.61 -2.36 -2.43
CA PHE A 138 19.21 -2.31 -1.11
C PHE A 138 19.92 -0.99 -0.89
N GLU A 139 19.64 -0.35 0.23
CA GLU A 139 20.36 0.82 0.72
C GLU A 139 20.90 0.49 2.12
N HIS A 140 22.18 0.68 2.38
CA HIS A 140 22.75 0.48 3.70
C HIS A 140 23.51 1.69 4.19
N THR A 141 23.46 1.92 5.49
CA THR A 141 24.16 3.03 6.15
C THR A 141 24.75 2.49 7.45
N GLN A 142 26.03 2.75 7.69
CA GLN A 142 26.65 2.38 8.94
C GLN A 142 25.95 3.08 10.12
N LEU A 143 25.60 2.31 11.13
CA LEU A 143 25.08 2.84 12.38
C LEU A 143 26.24 3.33 13.24
N THR A 144 26.24 4.61 13.54
CA THR A 144 27.10 5.17 14.56
C THR A 144 26.42 5.02 15.92
N ASN A 145 27.20 4.91 16.99
CA ASN A 145 26.63 4.92 18.34
C ASN A 145 25.77 6.18 18.49
N LEU A 146 24.52 5.97 18.91
CA LEU A 146 23.68 7.09 19.27
C LEU A 146 24.40 7.87 20.36
N SER A 147 24.58 9.18 20.17
CA SER A 147 24.96 10.06 21.27
C SER A 147 23.93 9.85 22.40
N ASN A 148 24.36 9.97 23.65
CA ASN A 148 23.45 9.89 24.80
C ASN A 148 22.46 11.07 24.85
N ASP A 149 22.31 11.81 23.75
CA ASP A 149 21.44 12.95 23.62
C ASP A 149 19.98 12.47 23.45
N PHE A 150 19.10 13.10 24.17
CA PHE A 150 17.68 12.87 24.04
C PHE A 150 17.19 13.34 22.66
N CYS A 151 16.50 12.46 21.93
CA CYS A 151 15.76 12.87 20.75
C CYS A 151 14.45 13.52 21.18
N GLN A 152 14.17 14.70 20.63
CA GLN A 152 12.86 15.34 20.81
C GLN A 152 11.87 14.73 19.81
N ALA A 153 10.75 14.25 20.32
CA ALA A 153 9.63 13.78 19.50
C ALA A 153 8.37 14.55 19.83
N ARG A 154 7.48 14.73 18.85
CA ARG A 154 6.21 15.40 19.00
C ARG A 154 5.07 14.39 18.91
N LEU A 155 4.12 14.45 19.84
CA LEU A 155 2.88 13.68 19.76
C LEU A 155 1.93 14.34 18.76
N VAL A 156 1.39 13.56 17.83
CA VAL A 156 0.47 14.02 16.77
C VAL A 156 -0.75 13.11 16.73
N GLU A 157 -1.94 13.67 16.82
CA GLU A 157 -3.17 12.93 16.64
C GLU A 157 -3.36 12.58 15.17
N GLN A 158 -3.46 11.28 14.87
CA GLN A 158 -3.70 10.80 13.52
C GLN A 158 -5.19 10.86 13.20
N ARG A 159 -5.53 11.67 12.20
CA ARG A 159 -6.91 11.89 11.75
C ARG A 159 -7.24 11.13 10.45
N HIS A 160 -6.27 10.43 9.86
CA HIS A 160 -6.50 9.65 8.65
C HIS A 160 -7.22 8.34 8.95
N PRO A 161 -8.03 7.82 8.01
CA PRO A 161 -8.68 6.52 8.17
C PRO A 161 -7.66 5.43 8.46
N LEU A 162 -7.87 4.68 9.54
CA LEU A 162 -7.01 3.55 9.93
C LEU A 162 -7.18 2.33 9.00
N ASP A 163 -8.20 2.33 8.15
CA ASP A 163 -8.51 1.28 7.17
C ASP A 163 -7.76 1.45 5.83
N SER A 164 -6.92 2.45 5.71
CA SER A 164 -6.07 2.63 4.53
C SER A 164 -5.01 1.52 4.43
N PRO A 165 -4.82 0.86 3.28
CA PRO A 165 -3.76 -0.13 3.12
C PRO A 165 -2.36 0.45 3.38
N TYR A 166 -2.18 1.76 3.22
CA TYR A 166 -0.91 2.45 3.49
C TYR A 166 -0.61 2.65 4.98
N THR A 167 -1.56 2.39 5.86
CA THR A 167 -1.35 2.32 7.31
C THR A 167 -0.97 0.93 7.78
N PHE A 168 -1.43 -0.13 7.08
CA PHE A 168 -1.11 -1.52 7.42
C PHE A 168 0.21 -2.00 6.82
N PHE A 169 0.52 -1.57 5.59
CA PHE A 169 1.69 -2.02 4.86
C PHE A 169 2.76 -0.92 4.80
N LYS A 170 4.00 -1.30 5.07
CA LYS A 170 5.13 -0.37 5.02
C LYS A 170 5.50 -0.07 3.56
N THR A 171 5.09 1.10 3.07
CA THR A 171 5.33 1.55 1.69
C THR A 171 6.12 2.86 1.66
N SER A 172 6.67 3.22 0.49
CA SER A 172 7.29 4.55 0.31
C SER A 172 6.25 5.67 0.19
N TYR A 173 5.01 5.34 -0.13
CA TYR A 173 3.88 6.26 -0.13
C TYR A 173 3.17 6.20 1.23
N ARG A 174 3.40 7.20 2.05
CA ARG A 174 2.88 7.31 3.43
C ARG A 174 2.12 8.62 3.63
N PRO A 175 0.94 8.79 3.00
CA PRO A 175 0.20 10.05 3.02
C PRO A 175 -0.31 10.46 4.40
N HIS A 176 -0.32 9.53 5.33
CA HIS A 176 -0.73 9.73 6.72
C HIS A 176 0.40 10.24 7.63
N LEU A 177 1.64 10.24 7.15
CA LEU A 177 2.79 10.77 7.89
C LEU A 177 3.22 12.11 7.30
N SER A 178 3.46 13.09 8.14
CA SER A 178 4.07 14.35 7.73
C SER A 178 5.58 14.27 7.79
N ILE A 179 6.25 14.96 6.87
CA ILE A 179 7.70 15.11 6.86
C ILE A 179 8.04 16.35 7.66
N GLU A 180 8.50 16.17 8.88
CA GLU A 180 8.87 17.25 9.79
C GLU A 180 10.34 17.09 10.24
N PRO A 181 11.00 18.16 10.70
CA PRO A 181 12.38 18.07 11.17
C PRO A 181 12.55 17.20 12.42
N HIS A 182 11.51 17.06 13.23
CA HIS A 182 11.50 16.27 14.46
C HIS A 182 10.72 14.98 14.27
N GLU A 183 11.12 13.95 14.99
CA GLU A 183 10.36 12.70 15.05
C GLU A 183 8.93 12.95 15.53
N GLN A 184 7.96 12.30 14.90
CA GLN A 184 6.58 12.35 15.30
C GLN A 184 6.14 10.97 15.79
N ILE A 185 5.40 10.97 16.89
CA ILE A 185 4.77 9.79 17.46
C ILE A 185 3.26 9.97 17.26
N TYR A 186 2.66 9.13 16.44
CA TYR A 186 1.25 9.20 16.10
C TYR A 186 0.41 8.42 17.10
N TYR A 187 -0.74 8.97 17.47
CA TYR A 187 -1.73 8.33 18.33
C TYR A 187 -3.15 8.52 17.77
N ASN A 188 -4.06 7.60 18.09
CA ASN A 188 -5.46 7.68 17.69
C ASN A 188 -6.29 8.49 18.70
N HIS A 189 -7.56 8.69 18.39
CA HIS A 189 -8.51 9.42 19.25
C HIS A 189 -8.75 8.78 20.63
N GLU A 190 -8.37 7.49 20.80
CA GLU A 190 -8.42 6.79 22.09
C GLU A 190 -7.11 6.95 22.89
N GLY A 191 -6.14 7.66 22.36
CA GLY A 191 -4.83 7.86 22.98
C GLY A 191 -3.87 6.68 22.83
N GLN A 192 -4.19 5.70 21.99
CA GLN A 192 -3.30 4.57 21.70
C GLN A 192 -2.21 4.99 20.72
N LEU A 193 -0.96 4.64 21.03
CA LEU A 193 0.17 4.88 20.14
C LEU A 193 0.07 3.97 18.91
N LEU A 194 0.32 4.55 17.74
CA LEU A 194 0.23 3.86 16.45
C LEU A 194 1.62 3.56 15.88
N GLU A 195 2.30 4.60 15.44
CA GLU A 195 3.61 4.49 14.81
C GLU A 195 4.43 5.77 14.98
N THR A 196 5.69 5.72 14.56
CA THR A 196 6.56 6.89 14.50
C THR A 196 6.87 7.26 13.05
N SER A 197 7.27 8.51 12.80
CA SER A 197 7.56 8.98 11.43
C SER A 197 8.80 8.31 10.82
N ILE A 198 9.76 7.89 11.64
CA ILE A 198 11.05 7.33 11.21
C ILE A 198 11.12 5.80 11.46
N GLY A 199 10.40 5.31 12.44
CA GLY A 199 10.44 3.93 12.94
C GLY A 199 9.91 2.84 12.03
#